data_8db7caf98dfbcfde88a4700174ffad6b
#
_entry.id   8db7caf98dfbcfde88a4700174ffad6b
#
_cell.length_a   1.000
_cell.length_b   1.000
_cell.length_c   1.000
_cell.angle_alpha   90.00
_cell.angle_beta   90.00
_cell.angle_gamma   90.00
#
_symmetry.space_group_name_H-M   'P 1'
#
loop_
_entity.id
_entity.type
_entity.pdbx_description
1 polymer ?
#
loop_
_entity_poly.entity_id
_entity_poly.type
_entity_poly.pdbx_seq_one_letter_code
_entity_poly.pdbx_strand_id
1 'polypeptide(L)'
;MVRIFGIGLALGLALVASGADAQSTRCRVMDPTGTPLNLRDSPNGVIVGRVRNGTLVTRVRSSEDERGRPWSYVVDRETGEPLGWVYREFIACF
;
A
#
# COMPACT_ATOMS: atom_id res chain seq x y z
N MET A 1 -42.31 7.02 14.47
CA MET A 1 -41.66 7.01 14.34
C MET A 1 -40.60 7.18 13.81
N VAL A 2 -40.48 7.42 14.08
CA VAL A 2 -39.50 7.59 13.66
C VAL A 2 -38.50 7.55 13.12
N ARG A 3 -38.55 7.42 13.28
CA ARG A 3 -37.61 7.22 12.95
C ARG A 3 -36.67 7.23 12.28
N ILE A 4 -36.57 7.13 12.34
CA ILE A 4 -35.66 7.04 11.75
C ILE A 4 -34.81 7.26 11.06
N PHE A 5 -34.95 7.17 11.23
CA PHE A 5 -34.12 7.17 10.50
C PHE A 5 -33.30 7.40 9.95
N GLY A 6 -33.50 7.32 10.22
CA GLY A 6 -32.79 7.26 9.66
C GLY A 6 -31.94 7.45 9.17
N ILE A 7 -32.23 7.27 9.42
CA ILE A 7 -31.56 7.15 8.84
C ILE A 7 -30.66 7.35 8.31
N GLY A 8 -30.79 7.33 8.53
CA GLY A 8 -30.11 7.21 8.03
C GLY A 8 -29.25 7.21 7.63
N LEU A 9 -29.36 6.87 7.97
CA LEU A 9 -28.65 6.58 7.45
C LEU A 9 -27.89 6.69 6.90
N ALA A 10 -28.17 6.68 7.22
CA ALA A 10 -27.54 6.48 6.56
C ALA A 10 -26.75 6.60 5.91
N LEU A 11 -26.94 6.58 6.29
CA LEU A 11 -26.25 6.38 5.60
C LEU A 11 -25.31 6.59 5.03
N GLY A 12 -25.21 6.58 5.31
CA GLY A 12 -24.46 6.46 4.84
C GLY A 12 -23.67 6.40 4.35
N LEU A 13 -23.75 6.07 4.64
CA LEU A 13 -22.97 5.65 4.17
C LEU A 13 -22.20 5.74 3.44
N ALA A 14 -22.45 5.75 3.60
CA ALA A 14 -21.82 5.55 2.91
C ALA A 14 -20.96 5.80 2.35
N LEU A 15 -20.92 5.92 2.60
CA LEU A 15 -20.12 5.90 2.04
C LEU A 15 -19.13 5.86 1.79
N VAL A 16 -19.16 5.99 2.39
CA VAL A 16 -18.30 5.59 2.31
C VAL A 16 -17.42 5.01 1.50
N ALA A 17 -17.39 4.56 1.61
CA ALA A 17 -16.84 3.70 0.63
C ALA A 17 -15.84 4.34 -0.25
N SER A 18 -16.04 5.51 -0.41
CA SER A 18 -15.20 6.29 -1.29
C SER A 18 -13.76 6.27 -0.87
N GLY A 19 -13.51 6.18 0.41
CA GLY A 19 -12.14 6.19 0.87
C GLY A 19 -11.34 5.04 0.31
N ALA A 20 -11.98 3.92 0.12
CA ALA A 20 -11.29 2.74 -0.35
C ALA A 20 -10.71 2.92 -1.74
N ASP A 21 -11.33 3.73 -2.56
CA ASP A 21 -10.88 3.92 -3.92
C ASP A 21 -9.52 4.57 -3.99
N ALA A 22 -9.23 5.43 -3.05
CA ALA A 22 -7.94 6.11 -3.01
C ALA A 22 -6.85 5.18 -2.52
N GLN A 23 -7.22 3.98 -2.09
CA GLN A 23 -6.30 3.05 -1.47
C GLN A 23 -5.97 1.90 -2.41
N SER A 24 -5.65 2.22 -3.66
CA SER A 24 -5.31 1.16 -4.60
C SER A 24 -4.19 0.30 -4.02
N THR A 25 -4.39 -1.01 -4.08
CA THR A 25 -3.39 -1.95 -3.61
C THR A 25 -2.53 -2.50 -4.73
N ARG A 26 -2.92 -2.26 -5.98
CA ARG A 26 -2.16 -2.73 -7.12
C ARG A 26 -1.04 -1.77 -7.42
N CYS A 27 0.18 -2.26 -7.41
CA CYS A 27 1.32 -1.40 -7.62
C CYS A 27 2.36 -2.09 -8.48
N ARG A 28 3.26 -1.27 -9.04
CA ARG A 28 4.39 -1.74 -9.80
C ARG A 28 5.65 -1.10 -9.24
N VAL A 29 6.70 -1.88 -9.11
CA VAL A 29 7.98 -1.39 -8.62
C VAL A 29 8.59 -0.47 -9.67
N MET A 30 8.95 0.74 -9.25
CA MET A 30 9.52 1.75 -10.15
C MET A 30 10.55 2.57 -9.40
N ASP A 31 11.71 1.98 -9.16
CA ASP A 31 12.82 2.70 -8.55
C ASP A 31 13.39 3.67 -9.59
N PRO A 32 13.45 4.96 -9.28
CA PRO A 32 13.87 5.95 -10.27
C PRO A 32 15.34 5.83 -10.67
N THR A 33 16.15 5.14 -9.88
CA THR A 33 17.56 4.95 -10.24
C THR A 33 17.77 3.83 -11.25
N GLY A 34 16.73 3.03 -11.50
CA GLY A 34 16.83 1.91 -12.43
C GLY A 34 17.41 0.66 -11.81
N THR A 35 17.88 0.71 -10.57
CA THR A 35 18.39 -0.48 -9.89
C THR A 35 17.24 -1.20 -9.21
N PRO A 36 17.41 -2.49 -8.86
CA PRO A 36 16.38 -3.19 -8.08
C PRO A 36 16.10 -2.46 -6.77
N LEU A 37 14.85 -2.49 -6.36
CA LEU A 37 14.40 -1.80 -5.17
C LEU A 37 14.70 -2.64 -3.93
N ASN A 38 15.26 -2.02 -2.91
CA ASN A 38 15.57 -2.70 -1.66
C ASN A 38 14.30 -3.07 -0.91
N LEU A 39 14.28 -4.28 -0.40
CA LEU A 39 13.24 -4.77 0.50
C LEU A 39 13.80 -4.72 1.91
N ARG A 40 13.01 -4.25 2.86
CA ARG A 40 13.47 -4.10 4.24
C ARG A 40 12.53 -4.83 5.19
N ASP A 41 13.04 -5.16 6.37
CA ASP A 41 12.24 -5.87 7.37
C ASP A 41 11.29 -4.95 8.14
N SER A 42 11.51 -3.63 8.05
CA SER A 42 10.65 -2.63 8.67
C SER A 42 10.86 -1.32 7.93
N PRO A 43 10.00 -0.32 8.13
CA PRO A 43 10.20 0.97 7.49
C PRO A 43 11.59 1.51 7.79
N ASN A 44 12.36 1.73 6.71
CA ASN A 44 13.74 2.20 6.80
C ASN A 44 14.65 1.26 7.61
N GLY A 45 14.28 0.00 7.70
CA GLY A 45 15.02 -0.98 8.48
C GLY A 45 16.09 -1.70 7.67
N VAL A 46 16.45 -2.89 8.12
CA VAL A 46 17.50 -3.69 7.52
C VAL A 46 17.06 -4.19 6.15
N ILE A 47 17.96 -4.12 5.19
CA ILE A 47 17.71 -4.65 3.85
C ILE A 47 17.74 -6.18 3.91
N VAL A 48 16.65 -6.80 3.46
CA VAL A 48 16.51 -8.25 3.49
C VAL A 48 16.43 -8.85 2.08
N GLY A 49 16.44 -8.01 1.05
CA GLY A 49 16.39 -8.50 -0.30
C GLY A 49 16.19 -7.36 -1.28
N ARG A 50 15.90 -7.72 -2.52
CA ARG A 50 15.64 -6.74 -3.57
C ARG A 50 14.57 -7.26 -4.50
N VAL A 51 13.89 -6.33 -5.17
CA VAL A 51 12.87 -6.69 -6.14
C VAL A 51 13.09 -5.87 -7.40
N ARG A 52 12.91 -6.50 -8.56
CA ARG A 52 13.17 -5.87 -9.84
C ARG A 52 12.14 -4.81 -10.16
N ASN A 53 12.58 -3.78 -10.87
CA ASN A 53 11.65 -2.81 -11.44
C ASN A 53 10.70 -3.50 -12.40
N GLY A 54 9.46 -3.03 -12.41
CA GLY A 54 8.42 -3.62 -13.24
C GLY A 54 7.68 -4.76 -12.57
N THR A 55 8.16 -5.26 -11.44
CA THR A 55 7.48 -6.33 -10.72
C THR A 55 6.13 -5.83 -10.22
N LEU A 56 5.09 -6.60 -10.43
CA LEU A 56 3.77 -6.27 -9.92
C LEU A 56 3.64 -6.78 -8.51
N VAL A 57 3.21 -5.90 -7.62
CA VAL A 57 3.09 -6.22 -6.19
C VAL A 57 1.74 -5.77 -5.69
N THR A 58 1.33 -6.34 -4.56
CA THR A 58 0.14 -5.91 -3.85
C THR A 58 0.57 -5.23 -2.57
N ARG A 59 0.09 -4.02 -2.35
CA ARG A 59 0.37 -3.28 -1.12
C ARG A 59 -0.64 -3.69 -0.08
N VAL A 60 -0.18 -4.26 1.03
CA VAL A 60 -1.07 -4.79 2.04
C VAL A 60 -1.06 -4.01 3.35
N ARG A 61 -0.05 -3.20 3.58
CA ARG A 61 0.01 -2.35 4.77
C ARG A 61 0.82 -1.11 4.48
N SER A 62 0.59 -0.07 5.28
CA SER A 62 1.32 1.19 5.19
C SER A 62 1.80 1.57 6.58
N SER A 63 2.95 2.21 6.65
CA SER A 63 3.48 2.72 7.89
C SER A 63 4.46 3.84 7.57
N GLU A 64 4.98 4.49 8.60
CA GLU A 64 5.94 5.56 8.44
C GLU A 64 7.20 5.22 9.20
N ASP A 65 8.34 5.76 8.75
CA ASP A 65 9.57 5.62 9.51
C ASP A 65 9.68 6.77 10.52
N GLU A 66 10.81 6.84 11.20
CA GLU A 66 11.02 7.83 12.28
C GLU A 66 10.96 9.26 11.78
N ARG A 67 11.14 9.46 10.48
CA ARG A 67 11.11 10.80 9.89
C ARG A 67 9.77 11.10 9.23
N GLY A 68 8.78 10.23 9.44
CA GLY A 68 7.46 10.41 8.85
C GLY A 68 7.38 10.08 7.39
N ARG A 69 8.39 9.42 6.81
CA ARG A 69 8.35 9.05 5.40
C ARG A 69 7.51 7.79 5.23
N PRO A 70 6.75 7.71 4.14
CA PRO A 70 5.81 6.61 3.97
C PRO A 70 6.48 5.35 3.41
N TRP A 71 6.10 4.21 3.95
CA TRP A 71 6.56 2.89 3.52
C TRP A 71 5.36 1.99 3.32
N SER A 72 5.52 1.00 2.45
CA SER A 72 4.46 0.03 2.16
C SER A 72 5.01 -1.37 2.28
N TYR A 73 4.26 -2.25 2.92
CA TYR A 73 4.58 -3.67 2.92
C TYR A 73 3.92 -4.30 1.71
N VAL A 74 4.70 -5.02 0.92
CA VAL A 74 4.21 -5.55 -0.34
C VAL A 74 4.43 -7.04 -0.43
N VAL A 75 3.55 -7.68 -1.19
CA VAL A 75 3.65 -9.09 -1.52
C VAL A 75 3.67 -9.22 -3.03
N ASP A 76 4.22 -10.32 -3.52
CA ASP A 76 4.25 -10.59 -4.96
C ASP A 76 2.83 -10.79 -5.44
N ARG A 77 2.46 -10.09 -6.53
CA ARG A 77 1.08 -10.14 -7.00
C ARG A 77 0.71 -11.48 -7.57
N GLU A 78 1.65 -12.17 -8.18
CA GLU A 78 1.35 -13.42 -8.85
C GLU A 78 1.35 -14.59 -7.88
N THR A 79 2.24 -14.60 -6.93
CA THR A 79 2.41 -15.74 -6.04
C THR A 79 1.86 -15.50 -4.65
N GLY A 80 1.68 -14.22 -4.26
CA GLY A 80 1.29 -13.89 -2.89
C GLY A 80 2.43 -13.96 -1.91
N GLU A 81 3.64 -14.21 -2.37
CA GLU A 81 4.79 -14.35 -1.49
C GLU A 81 5.09 -13.03 -0.80
N PRO A 82 5.27 -13.03 0.53
CA PRO A 82 5.65 -11.80 1.23
C PRO A 82 7.02 -11.34 0.77
N LEU A 83 7.15 -10.06 0.48
CA LEU A 83 8.41 -9.50 0.02
C LEU A 83 9.07 -8.65 1.09
N GLY A 84 8.37 -7.65 1.59
CA GLY A 84 8.95 -6.79 2.60
C GLY A 84 8.48 -5.36 2.48
N TRP A 85 9.14 -4.46 3.23
CA TRP A 85 8.83 -3.05 3.23
C TRP A 85 9.62 -2.32 2.15
N VAL A 86 8.94 -1.47 1.40
CA VAL A 86 9.55 -0.66 0.35
C VAL A 86 9.13 0.79 0.54
N TYR A 87 9.99 1.70 0.10
CA TYR A 87 9.68 3.11 0.16
C TYR A 87 8.48 3.40 -0.75
N ARG A 88 7.46 4.06 -0.21
CA ARG A 88 6.20 4.23 -0.92
C ARG A 88 6.37 4.93 -2.27
N GLU A 89 7.31 5.87 -2.34
CA GLU A 89 7.48 6.65 -3.55
C GLU A 89 8.15 5.87 -4.67
N PHE A 90 8.66 4.68 -4.39
CA PHE A 90 9.32 3.88 -5.40
C PHE A 90 8.41 2.79 -5.97
N ILE A 91 7.13 2.86 -5.66
CA ILE A 91 6.13 2.02 -6.31
C ILE A 91 5.04 2.91 -6.87
N ALA A 92 4.55 2.53 -8.05
CA ALA A 92 3.46 3.23 -8.71
C ALA A 92 2.20 2.39 -8.55
N CYS A 93 1.18 2.96 -7.92
CA CYS A 93 -0.06 2.23 -7.66
C CYS A 93 -1.15 2.72 -8.60
N PHE A 94 -2.01 1.79 -9.06
CA PHE A 94 -2.98 2.09 -10.12
C PHE A 94 -4.29 1.33 -9.95
#